data_61a9b09bc648cdc18aecd66328af7b0b
#
_entry.id   61a9b09bc648cdc18aecd66328af7b0b
#
_cell.length_a   1.000
_cell.length_b   1.000
_cell.length_c   1.000
_cell.angle_alpha   90.00
_cell.angle_beta   90.00
_cell.angle_gamma   90.00
#
_symmetry.space_group_name_H-M   'P 1'
#
loop_
_entity.id
_entity.type
_entity.pdbx_description
1 polymer ?
#
loop_
_entity_poly.entity_id
_entity_poly.type
_entity_poly.pdbx_seq_one_letter_code
_entity_poly.pdbx_strand_id
1 'polypeptide(L)'
;AWMQYAGKLQSLKGISLLLSMKPSATLAVGADIQKEFDEMMAEMKQSIPNTATYEVMRNMNIKPGEKRMPIEEIIDKWPDAILHYPTYMSMSLRDEERLKDICVRWYQSGEFPAQILNFAYNELASADKDAIIFMGGSLDLYGARMLQNAKDMFNDKKIIVYPFLSSFTYMDKLTEELGIPKYKEENNDTTGFISP
;
A
#
# COMPACT_ATOMS: atom_id res chain seq x y z
N ALA A 1 -5.07 11.99 15.17
CA ALA A 1 -6.51 12.16 14.95
C ALA A 1 -6.87 12.11 13.46
N TRP A 2 -6.35 13.03 12.61
CA TRP A 2 -6.69 13.12 11.18
C TRP A 2 -6.45 11.84 10.38
N MET A 3 -5.30 11.19 10.52
CA MET A 3 -4.97 9.94 9.83
C MET A 3 -5.91 8.79 10.20
N GLN A 4 -6.29 8.70 11.48
CA GLN A 4 -7.23 7.68 11.95
C GLN A 4 -8.64 7.92 11.40
N TYR A 5 -9.07 9.18 11.35
CA TYR A 5 -10.36 9.55 10.79
C TYR A 5 -10.43 9.26 9.28
N ALA A 6 -9.40 9.66 8.54
CA ALA A 6 -9.29 9.38 7.10
C ALA A 6 -9.22 7.88 6.80
N GLY A 7 -8.46 7.11 7.59
CA GLY A 7 -8.41 5.65 7.47
C GLY A 7 -9.77 5.00 7.68
N LYS A 8 -10.56 5.51 8.64
CA LYS A 8 -11.94 5.06 8.86
C LYS A 8 -12.84 5.36 7.66
N LEU A 9 -12.75 6.57 7.10
CA LEU A 9 -13.53 6.94 5.90
C LEU A 9 -13.15 6.09 4.68
N GLN A 10 -11.86 5.82 4.47
CA GLN A 10 -11.40 4.95 3.38
C GLN A 10 -11.86 3.51 3.56
N SER A 11 -11.82 2.99 4.80
CA SER A 11 -12.34 1.65 5.12
C SER A 11 -13.84 1.54 4.84
N LEU A 12 -14.62 2.54 5.23
CA LEU A 12 -16.06 2.61 4.94
C LEU A 12 -16.33 2.67 3.43
N LYS A 13 -15.53 3.44 2.68
CA LYS A 13 -15.62 3.49 1.21
C LYS A 13 -15.30 2.14 0.57
N GLY A 14 -14.29 1.44 1.06
CA GLY A 14 -13.95 0.09 0.60
C GLY A 14 -15.04 -0.93 0.91
N ILE A 15 -15.62 -0.90 2.10
CA ILE A 15 -16.76 -1.75 2.49
C ILE A 15 -18.00 -1.43 1.64
N SER A 16 -18.26 -0.15 1.39
CA SER A 16 -19.37 0.27 0.51
C SER A 16 -19.23 -0.28 -0.91
N LEU A 17 -18.01 -0.28 -1.46
CA LEU A 17 -17.70 -0.88 -2.76
C LEU A 17 -17.91 -2.40 -2.79
N LEU A 18 -17.53 -3.10 -1.71
CA LEU A 18 -17.72 -4.56 -1.58
C LEU A 18 -19.20 -4.96 -1.38
N LEU A 19 -19.97 -4.12 -0.68
CA LEU A 19 -21.41 -4.36 -0.46
C LEU A 19 -22.28 -3.94 -1.65
N SER A 20 -21.69 -3.36 -2.71
CA SER A 20 -22.41 -2.79 -3.85
C SER A 20 -23.00 -3.80 -4.86
N MET A 21 -23.39 -4.96 -4.40
CA MET A 21 -24.25 -5.84 -5.19
C MET A 21 -25.70 -5.33 -5.36
N LYS A 22 -26.03 -4.14 -4.78
CA LYS A 22 -27.27 -3.40 -5.06
C LYS A 22 -26.95 -1.94 -5.39
N PRO A 23 -27.01 -1.52 -6.66
CA PRO A 23 -26.45 -0.25 -7.14
C PRO A 23 -26.99 1.03 -6.52
N SER A 24 -28.26 1.07 -6.09
CA SER A 24 -28.91 2.32 -5.69
C SER A 24 -28.58 2.81 -4.27
N ALA A 25 -28.42 1.91 -3.31
CA ALA A 25 -28.11 2.27 -1.91
C ALA A 25 -26.63 2.64 -1.72
N THR A 26 -25.76 2.07 -2.53
CA THR A 26 -24.30 2.24 -2.44
C THR A 26 -23.83 3.58 -2.99
N LEU A 27 -24.51 4.11 -4.02
CA LEU A 27 -24.19 5.43 -4.57
C LEU A 27 -24.43 6.56 -3.55
N ALA A 28 -25.50 6.47 -2.75
CA ALA A 28 -25.80 7.46 -1.72
C ALA A 28 -24.76 7.43 -0.58
N VAL A 29 -24.44 6.25 -0.06
CA VAL A 29 -23.42 6.09 1.02
C VAL A 29 -22.03 6.52 0.55
N GLY A 30 -21.68 6.23 -0.70
CA GLY A 30 -20.39 6.68 -1.28
C GLY A 30 -20.31 8.20 -1.44
N ALA A 31 -21.43 8.86 -1.78
CA ALA A 31 -21.48 10.31 -1.90
C ALA A 31 -21.35 11.01 -0.54
N ASP A 32 -21.99 10.48 0.51
CA ASP A 32 -21.90 11.04 1.86
C ASP A 32 -20.47 10.90 2.41
N ILE A 33 -19.83 9.75 2.24
CA ILE A 33 -18.43 9.53 2.67
C ILE A 33 -17.47 10.46 1.90
N GLN A 34 -17.69 10.65 0.60
CA GLN A 34 -16.86 11.57 -0.19
C GLN A 34 -17.03 13.01 0.27
N LYS A 35 -18.27 13.42 0.60
CA LYS A 35 -18.54 14.75 1.17
C LYS A 35 -17.83 14.96 2.50
N GLU A 36 -17.92 14.01 3.43
CA GLU A 36 -17.19 14.06 4.70
C GLU A 36 -15.68 14.16 4.49
N PHE A 37 -15.15 13.42 3.51
CA PHE A 37 -13.74 13.49 3.19
C PHE A 37 -13.33 14.86 2.62
N ASP A 38 -14.14 15.44 1.74
CA ASP A 38 -13.90 16.77 1.17
C ASP A 38 -13.98 17.87 2.25
N GLU A 39 -14.93 17.78 3.19
CA GLU A 39 -15.05 18.67 4.35
C GLU A 39 -13.82 18.56 5.26
N MET A 40 -13.38 17.34 5.56
CA MET A 40 -12.14 17.10 6.31
C MET A 40 -10.91 17.71 5.62
N MET A 41 -10.79 17.52 4.32
CA MET A 41 -9.67 18.09 3.55
C MET A 41 -9.69 19.62 3.51
N ALA A 42 -10.87 20.24 3.46
CA ALA A 42 -11.03 21.67 3.53
C ALA A 42 -10.59 22.24 4.90
N GLU A 43 -10.95 21.56 5.99
CA GLU A 43 -10.53 21.91 7.34
C GLU A 43 -9.02 21.73 7.54
N MET A 44 -8.46 20.60 7.06
CA MET A 44 -7.00 20.37 7.09
C MET A 44 -6.24 21.45 6.33
N LYS A 45 -6.75 21.87 5.16
CA LYS A 45 -6.14 22.95 4.37
C LYS A 45 -6.09 24.29 5.12
N GLN A 46 -7.06 24.56 5.98
CA GLN A 46 -7.08 25.76 6.81
C GLN A 46 -6.18 25.62 8.04
N SER A 47 -6.19 24.45 8.68
CA SER A 47 -5.56 24.25 9.98
C SER A 47 -4.08 23.82 9.89
N ILE A 48 -3.73 22.98 8.88
CA ILE A 48 -2.40 22.38 8.74
C ILE A 48 -1.90 22.35 7.27
N PRO A 49 -1.99 23.45 6.51
CA PRO A 49 -1.78 23.45 5.04
C PRO A 49 -0.37 23.04 4.61
N ASN A 50 0.63 23.24 5.45
CA ASN A 50 2.04 22.97 5.16
C ASN A 50 2.61 21.84 6.02
N THR A 51 1.91 20.70 6.05
CA THR A 51 2.35 19.53 6.80
C THR A 51 2.37 18.26 5.94
N ALA A 52 3.26 17.33 6.28
CA ALA A 52 3.27 16.01 5.65
C ALA A 52 1.90 15.33 5.70
N THR A 53 1.20 15.43 6.83
CA THR A 53 -0.14 14.85 7.01
C THR A 53 -1.13 15.39 5.97
N TYR A 54 -1.15 16.72 5.75
CA TYR A 54 -2.03 17.30 4.74
C TYR A 54 -1.68 16.80 3.33
N GLU A 55 -0.40 16.81 2.95
CA GLU A 55 0.03 16.40 1.60
C GLU A 55 -0.18 14.91 1.34
N VAL A 56 0.09 14.05 2.33
CA VAL A 56 -0.21 12.61 2.21
C VAL A 56 -1.69 12.38 2.00
N MET A 57 -2.54 13.04 2.79
CA MET A 57 -3.99 12.92 2.65
C MET A 57 -4.50 13.48 1.33
N ARG A 58 -3.96 14.61 0.87
CA ARG A 58 -4.27 15.19 -0.44
C ARG A 58 -3.90 14.23 -1.57
N ASN A 59 -2.72 13.61 -1.52
CA ASN A 59 -2.28 12.63 -2.51
C ASN A 59 -3.16 11.38 -2.57
N MET A 60 -3.78 10.97 -1.46
CA MET A 60 -4.72 9.84 -1.41
C MET A 60 -6.07 10.18 -2.04
N ASN A 61 -6.44 11.48 -2.12
CA ASN A 61 -7.72 11.96 -2.63
C ASN A 61 -7.56 13.00 -3.75
N ILE A 62 -6.59 12.78 -4.62
CA ILE A 62 -6.33 13.72 -5.70
C ILE A 62 -7.49 13.77 -6.69
N LYS A 63 -7.92 14.97 -7.03
CA LYS A 63 -9.02 15.19 -7.98
C LYS A 63 -8.50 15.23 -9.42
N PRO A 64 -9.35 14.94 -10.41
CA PRO A 64 -8.96 15.05 -11.81
C PRO A 64 -8.38 16.45 -12.12
N GLY A 65 -7.20 16.49 -12.74
CA GLY A 65 -6.50 17.74 -13.06
C GLY A 65 -5.58 18.28 -11.96
N GLU A 66 -5.62 17.75 -10.76
CA GLU A 66 -4.68 18.12 -9.71
C GLU A 66 -3.35 17.34 -9.84
N LYS A 67 -2.23 18.02 -9.54
CA LYS A 67 -0.92 17.39 -9.54
C LYS A 67 -0.62 16.78 -8.17
N ARG A 68 -0.19 15.52 -8.20
CA ARG A 68 0.31 14.82 -7.03
C ARG A 68 1.70 15.36 -6.64
N MET A 69 1.93 15.59 -5.35
CA MET A 69 3.29 15.81 -4.86
C MET A 69 4.00 14.45 -4.80
N PRO A 70 5.16 14.28 -5.44
CA PRO A 70 5.92 13.04 -5.33
C PRO A 70 6.19 12.68 -3.86
N ILE A 71 6.21 11.39 -3.55
CA ILE A 71 6.41 10.94 -2.17
C ILE A 71 7.80 11.33 -1.65
N GLU A 72 8.79 11.34 -2.53
CA GLU A 72 10.15 11.78 -2.24
C GLU A 72 10.17 13.24 -1.78
N GLU A 73 9.47 14.11 -2.51
CA GLU A 73 9.37 15.52 -2.16
C GLU A 73 8.71 15.72 -0.78
N ILE A 74 7.70 14.87 -0.45
CA ILE A 74 7.06 14.89 0.87
C ILE A 74 8.08 14.47 1.95
N ILE A 75 8.82 13.38 1.73
CA ILE A 75 9.81 12.88 2.68
C ILE A 75 10.94 13.88 2.87
N ASP A 76 11.45 14.46 1.78
CA ASP A 76 12.55 15.42 1.84
C ASP A 76 12.15 16.74 2.53
N LYS A 77 10.91 17.16 2.33
CA LYS A 77 10.38 18.37 2.97
C LYS A 77 10.05 18.17 4.44
N TRP A 78 9.66 16.97 4.84
CA TRP A 78 9.28 16.62 6.22
C TRP A 78 9.93 15.30 6.66
N PRO A 79 11.26 15.25 6.78
CA PRO A 79 11.98 14.01 7.10
C PRO A 79 11.63 13.44 8.47
N ASP A 80 11.18 14.28 9.41
CA ASP A 80 10.80 13.85 10.76
C ASP A 80 9.35 13.35 10.87
N ALA A 81 8.63 13.30 9.75
CA ALA A 81 7.25 12.83 9.73
C ALA A 81 7.16 11.28 9.71
N ILE A 82 7.86 10.62 10.63
CA ILE A 82 7.98 9.15 10.76
C ILE A 82 6.63 8.45 10.82
N LEU A 83 5.62 9.08 11.40
CA LEU A 83 4.25 8.55 11.46
C LEU A 83 3.68 8.20 10.08
N HIS A 84 4.21 8.77 9.01
CA HIS A 84 3.76 8.52 7.64
C HIS A 84 4.54 7.43 6.91
N TYR A 85 5.62 6.90 7.47
CA TYR A 85 6.42 5.85 6.82
C TYR A 85 5.63 4.60 6.42
N PRO A 86 4.65 4.10 7.19
CA PRO A 86 3.78 3.01 6.74
C PRO A 86 3.03 3.34 5.45
N THR A 87 2.55 4.59 5.33
CA THR A 87 1.89 5.07 4.12
C THR A 87 2.86 5.18 2.95
N TYR A 88 4.04 5.76 3.18
CA TYR A 88 5.09 5.88 2.18
C TYR A 88 5.50 4.52 1.64
N MET A 89 5.71 3.56 2.52
CA MET A 89 6.07 2.20 2.16
C MET A 89 4.96 1.53 1.33
N SER A 90 3.71 1.63 1.75
CA SER A 90 2.55 1.11 1.01
C SER A 90 2.47 1.70 -0.41
N MET A 91 2.69 3.00 -0.57
CA MET A 91 2.68 3.67 -1.88
C MET A 91 3.87 3.27 -2.77
N SER A 92 4.96 2.79 -2.18
CA SER A 92 6.21 2.46 -2.87
C SER A 92 6.37 0.96 -3.17
N LEU A 93 5.43 0.09 -2.77
CA LEU A 93 5.54 -1.38 -2.92
C LEU A 93 5.71 -1.86 -4.38
N ARG A 94 5.43 -1.02 -5.37
CA ARG A 94 5.59 -1.32 -6.79
C ARG A 94 6.85 -0.71 -7.42
N ASP A 95 7.61 0.05 -6.65
CA ASP A 95 8.82 0.75 -7.06
C ASP A 95 9.96 0.33 -6.14
N GLU A 96 10.78 -0.59 -6.60
CA GLU A 96 11.82 -1.24 -5.78
C GLU A 96 12.89 -0.24 -5.30
N GLU A 97 13.26 0.74 -6.13
CA GLU A 97 14.28 1.73 -5.76
C GLU A 97 13.76 2.65 -4.64
N ARG A 98 12.54 3.14 -4.82
CA ARG A 98 11.86 3.96 -3.82
C ARG A 98 11.56 3.18 -2.54
N LEU A 99 11.12 1.93 -2.67
CA LEU A 99 10.87 1.06 -1.54
C LEU A 99 12.14 0.86 -0.70
N LYS A 100 13.27 0.66 -1.37
CA LYS A 100 14.57 0.52 -0.71
C LYS A 100 14.94 1.77 0.07
N ASP A 101 14.84 2.96 -0.53
CA ASP A 101 15.15 4.24 0.14
C ASP A 101 14.27 4.43 1.39
N ILE A 102 12.96 4.18 1.29
CA ILE A 102 12.04 4.30 2.42
C ILE A 102 12.35 3.29 3.52
N CYS A 103 12.65 2.04 3.17
CA CYS A 103 13.04 1.03 4.15
C CYS A 103 14.30 1.44 4.90
N VAL A 104 15.32 1.94 4.21
CA VAL A 104 16.58 2.39 4.81
C VAL A 104 16.33 3.56 5.77
N ARG A 105 15.63 4.60 5.32
CA ARG A 105 15.33 5.79 6.14
C ARG A 105 14.52 5.41 7.39
N TRP A 106 13.47 4.61 7.24
CA TRP A 106 12.64 4.18 8.37
C TRP A 106 13.41 3.31 9.35
N TYR A 107 14.25 2.40 8.86
CA TYR A 107 15.12 1.60 9.74
C TYR A 107 16.12 2.47 10.51
N GLN A 108 16.77 3.43 9.83
CA GLN A 108 17.75 4.34 10.44
C GLN A 108 17.12 5.29 11.46
N SER A 109 15.83 5.62 11.35
CA SER A 109 15.14 6.42 12.35
C SER A 109 15.04 5.75 13.73
N GLY A 110 15.18 4.41 13.78
CA GLY A 110 15.00 3.62 15.00
C GLY A 110 13.54 3.41 15.43
N GLU A 111 12.58 3.93 14.68
CA GLU A 111 11.15 3.90 15.02
C GLU A 111 10.42 2.67 14.45
N PHE A 112 11.12 1.83 13.64
CA PHE A 112 10.50 0.60 13.16
C PHE A 112 10.40 -0.43 14.29
N PRO A 113 9.20 -0.98 14.59
CA PRO A 113 9.00 -1.85 15.74
C PRO A 113 9.83 -3.13 15.66
N ALA A 114 10.71 -3.35 16.66
CA ALA A 114 11.57 -4.53 16.72
C ALA A 114 10.79 -5.84 16.73
N GLN A 115 9.60 -5.86 17.32
CA GLN A 115 8.71 -7.03 17.36
C GLN A 115 8.28 -7.46 15.97
N ILE A 116 7.98 -6.49 15.08
CA ILE A 116 7.59 -6.76 13.69
C ILE A 116 8.79 -7.29 12.90
N LEU A 117 9.98 -6.71 13.11
CA LEU A 117 11.21 -7.24 12.50
C LEU A 117 11.50 -8.67 12.94
N ASN A 118 11.37 -8.97 14.23
CA ASN A 118 11.61 -10.31 14.75
C ASN A 118 10.59 -11.33 14.22
N PHE A 119 9.33 -10.92 14.11
CA PHE A 119 8.28 -11.76 13.52
C PHE A 119 8.59 -12.07 12.05
N ALA A 120 8.85 -11.04 11.25
CA ALA A 120 9.21 -11.20 9.84
C ALA A 120 10.50 -12.01 9.64
N TYR A 121 11.48 -11.84 10.53
CA TYR A 121 12.70 -12.65 10.53
C TYR A 121 12.38 -14.13 10.69
N ASN A 122 11.54 -14.48 11.67
CA ASN A 122 11.17 -15.88 11.91
C ASN A 122 10.38 -16.47 10.73
N GLU A 123 9.46 -15.70 10.12
CA GLU A 123 8.75 -16.13 8.92
C GLU A 123 9.71 -16.43 7.77
N LEU A 124 10.59 -15.48 7.45
CA LEU A 124 11.53 -15.65 6.34
C LEU A 124 12.58 -16.72 6.61
N ALA A 125 13.06 -16.85 7.85
CA ALA A 125 14.03 -17.87 8.24
C ALA A 125 13.44 -19.30 8.23
N SER A 126 12.13 -19.43 8.41
CA SER A 126 11.44 -20.73 8.37
C SER A 126 11.17 -21.24 6.95
N ALA A 127 11.25 -20.35 5.96
CA ALA A 127 11.05 -20.72 4.57
C ALA A 127 12.33 -21.28 3.95
N ASP A 128 12.18 -22.23 3.03
CA ASP A 128 13.29 -22.82 2.29
C ASP A 128 14.05 -21.78 1.46
N LYS A 129 15.29 -22.12 1.09
CA LYS A 129 16.04 -21.31 0.14
C LYS A 129 15.27 -21.19 -1.18
N ASP A 130 15.34 -19.99 -1.80
CA ASP A 130 14.66 -19.67 -3.06
C ASP A 130 13.13 -19.78 -2.99
N ALA A 131 12.53 -19.75 -1.78
CA ALA A 131 11.10 -19.83 -1.58
C ALA A 131 10.38 -18.60 -2.18
N ILE A 132 9.17 -18.85 -2.70
CA ILE A 132 8.20 -17.83 -3.07
C ILE A 132 7.20 -17.67 -1.92
N ILE A 133 7.12 -16.47 -1.35
CA ILE A 133 6.30 -16.17 -0.18
C ILE A 133 5.20 -15.18 -0.58
N PHE A 134 3.95 -15.56 -0.35
CA PHE A 134 2.81 -14.68 -0.60
C PHE A 134 2.47 -13.92 0.67
N MET A 135 2.52 -12.60 0.60
CA MET A 135 2.19 -11.72 1.71
C MET A 135 1.04 -10.78 1.37
N GLY A 136 0.23 -10.44 2.36
CA GLY A 136 -0.78 -9.39 2.28
C GLY A 136 -0.15 -8.00 2.27
N GLY A 137 -0.96 -6.98 2.50
CA GLY A 137 -0.50 -5.59 2.63
C GLY A 137 -0.38 -5.13 4.09
N SER A 138 0.05 -6.00 5.00
CA SER A 138 0.08 -5.76 6.44
C SER A 138 1.49 -5.52 6.99
N LEU A 139 1.61 -5.39 8.31
CA LEU A 139 2.88 -5.08 8.99
C LEU A 139 3.96 -6.16 8.82
N ASP A 140 3.58 -7.42 8.63
CA ASP A 140 4.45 -8.54 8.27
C ASP A 140 5.19 -8.29 6.95
N LEU A 141 4.46 -7.88 5.90
CA LEU A 141 5.08 -7.45 4.64
C LEU A 141 6.10 -6.33 4.84
N TYR A 142 5.76 -5.33 5.69
CA TYR A 142 6.69 -4.23 5.95
C TYR A 142 7.94 -4.72 6.67
N GLY A 143 7.82 -5.60 7.64
CA GLY A 143 8.95 -6.24 8.32
C GLY A 143 9.84 -7.03 7.35
N ALA A 144 9.24 -7.82 6.48
CA ALA A 144 9.94 -8.62 5.49
C ALA A 144 10.70 -7.74 4.48
N ARG A 145 10.04 -6.71 3.94
CA ARG A 145 10.68 -5.74 3.04
C ARG A 145 11.77 -4.92 3.73
N MET A 146 11.61 -4.62 5.02
CA MET A 146 12.64 -3.98 5.82
C MET A 146 13.89 -4.84 5.93
N LEU A 147 13.73 -6.14 6.19
CA LEU A 147 14.85 -7.08 6.27
C LEU A 147 15.58 -7.20 4.92
N GLN A 148 14.85 -7.28 3.81
CA GLN A 148 15.46 -7.36 2.48
C GLN A 148 16.17 -6.06 2.09
N ASN A 149 15.50 -4.91 2.22
CA ASN A 149 15.96 -3.66 1.64
C ASN A 149 16.91 -2.85 2.54
N ALA A 150 16.68 -2.87 3.88
CA ALA A 150 17.51 -2.09 4.81
C ALA A 150 18.61 -2.91 5.47
N LYS A 151 18.42 -4.25 5.59
CA LYS A 151 19.39 -5.13 6.24
C LYS A 151 20.10 -6.10 5.29
N ASP A 152 19.71 -6.12 4.02
CA ASP A 152 20.27 -7.01 2.98
C ASP A 152 20.20 -8.50 3.36
N MET A 153 19.06 -8.91 3.97
CA MET A 153 18.83 -10.27 4.46
C MET A 153 17.73 -10.93 3.63
N PHE A 154 17.82 -12.26 3.47
CA PHE A 154 16.78 -13.08 2.81
C PHE A 154 16.47 -12.67 1.35
N ASN A 155 17.47 -12.14 0.62
CA ASN A 155 17.32 -11.77 -0.78
C ASN A 155 17.20 -12.98 -1.72
N ASP A 156 17.49 -14.17 -1.21
CA ASP A 156 17.20 -15.45 -1.87
C ASP A 156 15.70 -15.78 -1.92
N LYS A 157 14.84 -15.05 -1.20
CA LYS A 157 13.40 -15.29 -1.14
C LYS A 157 12.63 -14.25 -1.90
N LYS A 158 11.66 -14.71 -2.72
CA LYS A 158 10.79 -13.81 -3.50
C LYS A 158 9.50 -13.54 -2.74
N ILE A 159 9.28 -12.28 -2.35
CA ILE A 159 8.02 -11.86 -1.75
C ILE A 159 7.07 -11.39 -2.84
N ILE A 160 5.89 -12.03 -2.90
CA ILE A 160 4.79 -11.65 -3.77
C ILE A 160 3.69 -11.00 -2.94
N VAL A 161 3.32 -9.78 -3.31
CA VAL A 161 2.22 -9.05 -2.67
C VAL A 161 0.92 -9.49 -3.33
N TYR A 162 0.22 -10.44 -2.70
CA TYR A 162 -0.92 -11.10 -3.35
C TYR A 162 -2.07 -10.16 -3.75
N PRO A 163 -2.38 -9.03 -3.06
CA PRO A 163 -3.39 -8.09 -3.53
C PRO A 163 -3.07 -7.45 -4.88
N PHE A 164 -1.79 -7.47 -5.29
CA PHE A 164 -1.37 -6.90 -6.57
C PHE A 164 -1.51 -7.87 -7.75
N LEU A 165 -1.80 -9.16 -7.50
CA LEU A 165 -1.98 -10.15 -8.56
C LEU A 165 -3.17 -9.84 -9.48
N SER A 166 -4.11 -9.01 -9.05
CA SER A 166 -5.18 -8.49 -9.91
C SER A 166 -4.72 -7.40 -10.90
N SER A 167 -3.48 -6.91 -10.79
CA SER A 167 -2.92 -5.88 -11.66
C SER A 167 -2.13 -6.53 -12.80
N PHE A 168 -2.57 -6.36 -14.04
CA PHE A 168 -1.86 -6.88 -15.23
C PHE A 168 -0.41 -6.43 -15.27
N THR A 169 -0.12 -5.16 -15.00
CA THR A 169 1.26 -4.63 -14.99
C THR A 169 2.14 -5.33 -13.95
N TYR A 170 1.59 -5.62 -12.78
CA TYR A 170 2.31 -6.34 -11.74
C TYR A 170 2.54 -7.81 -12.15
N MET A 171 1.54 -8.46 -12.72
CA MET A 171 1.62 -9.83 -13.19
C MET A 171 2.62 -9.97 -14.35
N ASP A 172 2.63 -9.04 -15.30
CA ASP A 172 3.59 -9.04 -16.40
C ASP A 172 5.04 -8.97 -15.90
N LYS A 173 5.33 -8.03 -14.98
CA LYS A 173 6.65 -7.90 -14.34
C LYS A 173 7.01 -9.17 -13.57
N LEU A 174 6.09 -9.71 -12.78
CA LEU A 174 6.30 -10.89 -11.96
C LEU A 174 6.59 -12.14 -12.81
N THR A 175 5.85 -12.35 -13.91
CA THR A 175 6.07 -13.49 -14.81
C THR A 175 7.40 -13.39 -15.52
N GLU A 176 7.83 -12.19 -15.90
CA GLU A 176 9.15 -11.95 -16.48
C GLU A 176 10.27 -12.25 -15.47
N GLU A 177 10.15 -11.76 -14.24
CA GLU A 177 11.12 -12.00 -13.15
C GLU A 177 11.23 -13.48 -12.74
N LEU A 178 10.14 -14.21 -12.79
CA LEU A 178 10.08 -15.64 -12.43
C LEU A 178 10.38 -16.55 -13.62
N GLY A 179 10.51 -16.02 -14.83
CA GLY A 179 10.73 -16.81 -16.05
C GLY A 179 9.57 -17.74 -16.39
N ILE A 180 8.36 -17.43 -15.96
CA ILE A 180 7.16 -18.24 -16.23
C ILE A 180 6.36 -17.64 -17.39
N PRO A 181 5.61 -18.48 -18.15
CA PRO A 181 4.78 -18.00 -19.24
C PRO A 181 3.76 -16.97 -18.76
N LYS A 182 3.55 -15.91 -19.55
CA LYS A 182 2.47 -14.96 -19.28
C LYS A 182 1.13 -15.68 -19.31
N TYR A 183 0.28 -15.39 -18.36
CA TYR A 183 -1.09 -15.86 -18.36
C TYR A 183 -1.79 -15.35 -19.64
N LYS A 184 -2.23 -16.26 -20.48
CA LYS A 184 -3.11 -15.96 -21.60
C LYS A 184 -4.52 -16.18 -21.11
N GLU A 185 -5.33 -15.12 -21.06
CA GLU A 185 -6.78 -15.31 -20.97
C GLU A 185 -7.21 -16.17 -22.17
N GLU A 186 -7.40 -17.46 -21.95
CA GLU A 186 -8.17 -18.26 -22.88
C GLU A 186 -9.57 -17.69 -22.90
N ASN A 187 -10.01 -17.24 -24.08
CA ASN A 187 -11.27 -16.59 -24.32
C ASN A 187 -12.41 -17.18 -23.46
N ASN A 188 -12.80 -16.42 -22.48
CA ASN A 188 -14.12 -16.26 -21.92
C ASN A 188 -15.17 -17.36 -22.04
N ASP A 189 -15.31 -18.07 -20.96
CA ASP A 189 -16.67 -18.14 -20.43
C ASP A 189 -16.66 -17.63 -18.97
N THR A 190 -17.15 -16.43 -18.76
CA THR A 190 -17.30 -15.76 -17.45
C THR A 190 -18.33 -16.45 -16.53
N THR A 191 -18.66 -17.70 -16.81
CA THR A 191 -19.61 -18.51 -16.03
C THR A 191 -18.96 -19.53 -15.09
N GLY A 192 -17.63 -19.54 -14.99
CA GLY A 192 -16.86 -20.55 -14.26
C GLY A 192 -16.46 -20.23 -12.83
N PHE A 193 -16.87 -19.13 -12.21
CA PHE A 193 -16.72 -18.95 -10.77
C PHE A 193 -17.80 -19.72 -10.06
N ILE A 194 -17.50 -20.98 -9.74
CA ILE A 194 -18.24 -21.78 -8.79
C ILE A 194 -18.01 -21.14 -7.42
N SER A 195 -19.03 -20.47 -6.91
CA SER A 195 -19.08 -20.15 -5.48
C SER A 195 -19.22 -21.46 -4.70
N PRO A 196 -18.48 -21.63 -3.59
CA PRO A 196 -18.73 -22.70 -2.65
C PRO A 196 -20.04 -22.52 -1.90
#